data_3a4644908f0ab18d41158e9a62aaa126
#
_entry.id   3a4644908f0ab18d41158e9a62aaa126
#
_cell.length_a   1.000
_cell.length_b   1.000
_cell.length_c   1.000
_cell.angle_alpha   90.00
_cell.angle_beta   90.00
_cell.angle_gamma   90.00
#
_symmetry.space_group_name_H-M   'P 1'
#
loop_
_entity.id
_entity.type
_entity.pdbx_description
1 polymer ?
#
loop_
_entity_poly.entity_id
_entity_poly.type
_entity_poly.pdbx_seq_one_letter_code
_entity_poly.pdbx_strand_id
1 'polypeptide(L)'
;MTRIKEKRINKNQSEVFPQNLIFASTKNAPLVENKHQQIVDGACKIFFEKGYHPTTIRDIAKACGMSIGQLYHYIRSKDDVLYLVHKHMQKVWYDYLKRSNLEQIDDPWQKLTEALHHSLEFMIENKKLIQFIYSESKYLDKKHLKVVLEMDYDSVIGFWRGLLKGVNKQKSVKGDLDFLASLIAFLLVFLSLRSWTLREKPKKKHVDSLVDFILRGLGVIW
;
A
#
# COMPACT_ATOMS: atom_id res chain seq x y z
N MET A 1 -16.75 19.22 15.40
CA MET A 1 -15.27 19.34 15.59
C MET A 1 -14.84 18.34 16.65
N THR A 2 -14.51 17.13 16.26
CA THR A 2 -14.13 16.03 17.16
C THR A 2 -12.62 15.87 17.12
N ARG A 3 -11.95 16.13 18.23
CA ARG A 3 -10.51 15.95 18.45
C ARG A 3 -10.13 14.49 18.15
N ILE A 4 -9.46 14.24 17.04
CA ILE A 4 -8.74 12.99 16.80
C ILE A 4 -7.46 13.05 17.63
N LYS A 5 -7.41 12.25 18.70
CA LYS A 5 -6.25 12.13 19.59
C LYS A 5 -5.04 11.63 18.82
N GLU A 6 -3.92 12.35 18.92
CA GLU A 6 -2.59 11.91 18.48
C GLU A 6 -2.24 10.58 19.17
N LYS A 7 -2.38 9.47 18.44
CA LYS A 7 -1.89 8.15 18.87
C LYS A 7 -0.55 7.87 18.21
N ARG A 8 0.41 7.53 19.05
CA ARG A 8 1.84 7.27 18.79
C ARG A 8 2.06 6.28 17.64
N ILE A 9 3.07 6.56 16.81
CA ILE A 9 3.55 5.82 15.62
C ILE A 9 4.18 4.44 15.97
N ASN A 10 4.03 3.93 17.17
CA ASN A 10 4.56 2.63 17.60
C ASN A 10 3.45 1.60 17.82
N LYS A 11 2.57 1.42 16.81
CA LYS A 11 1.60 0.33 16.84
C LYS A 11 2.14 -0.89 16.12
N ASN A 12 2.17 -2.04 16.81
CA ASN A 12 2.40 -3.35 16.21
C ASN A 12 1.49 -3.55 15.00
N GLN A 13 1.98 -4.20 13.93
CA GLN A 13 1.23 -4.47 12.68
C GLN A 13 -0.17 -5.06 12.91
N SER A 14 -0.38 -5.80 14.02
CA SER A 14 -1.68 -6.36 14.41
C SER A 14 -2.75 -5.32 14.75
N GLU A 15 -2.36 -4.04 15.03
CA GLU A 15 -3.30 -2.98 15.37
C GLU A 15 -3.72 -2.12 14.16
N VAL A 16 -2.95 -2.15 13.07
CA VAL A 16 -3.26 -1.39 11.84
C VAL A 16 -4.33 -2.10 11.01
N PHE A 17 -4.38 -3.44 11.08
CA PHE A 17 -5.34 -4.24 10.32
C PHE A 17 -6.45 -4.78 11.22
N PRO A 18 -7.72 -4.38 11.05
CA PRO A 18 -8.82 -5.00 11.78
C PRO A 18 -8.85 -6.50 11.49
N GLN A 19 -8.49 -7.32 12.49
CA GLN A 19 -8.41 -8.78 12.33
C GLN A 19 -9.77 -9.44 12.04
N ASN A 20 -10.88 -8.72 12.28
CA ASN A 20 -12.23 -9.27 12.23
C ASN A 20 -13.06 -8.85 11.01
N LEU A 21 -12.47 -8.21 9.98
CA LEU A 21 -13.24 -7.76 8.83
C LEU A 21 -13.63 -8.93 7.93
N ILE A 22 -12.73 -9.90 7.78
CA ILE A 22 -12.97 -11.11 6.97
C ILE A 22 -13.30 -12.27 7.90
N PHE A 23 -14.33 -12.99 7.51
CA PHE A 23 -14.73 -14.22 8.20
C PHE A 23 -13.69 -15.32 7.99
N ALA A 24 -13.38 -16.05 9.06
CA ALA A 24 -12.76 -17.36 8.99
C ALA A 24 -13.49 -18.32 9.93
N SER A 25 -13.74 -19.55 9.51
CA SER A 25 -14.42 -20.55 10.30
C SER A 25 -13.57 -21.10 11.47
N THR A 26 -12.29 -20.78 11.49
CA THR A 26 -11.34 -21.17 12.54
C THR A 26 -10.75 -19.97 13.24
N LYS A 27 -10.46 -20.10 14.55
CA LYS A 27 -9.79 -19.09 15.37
C LYS A 27 -8.26 -19.24 15.36
N ASN A 28 -7.71 -20.22 14.66
CA ASN A 28 -6.26 -20.40 14.53
C ASN A 28 -5.67 -19.31 13.62
N ALA A 29 -5.23 -18.18 14.22
CA ALA A 29 -4.76 -17.02 13.49
C ALA A 29 -3.59 -17.31 12.53
N PRO A 30 -2.54 -18.07 12.88
CA PRO A 30 -1.49 -18.45 11.94
C PRO A 30 -2.00 -19.23 10.73
N LEU A 31 -2.92 -20.17 10.93
CA LEU A 31 -3.53 -20.93 9.84
C LEU A 31 -4.33 -20.01 8.90
N VAL A 32 -5.14 -19.11 9.47
CA VAL A 32 -5.93 -18.14 8.70
C VAL A 32 -5.02 -17.25 7.86
N GLU A 33 -3.94 -16.71 8.45
CA GLU A 33 -2.97 -15.86 7.74
C GLU A 33 -2.33 -16.60 6.55
N ASN A 34 -1.88 -17.85 6.77
CA ASN A 34 -1.31 -18.69 5.70
C ASN A 34 -2.32 -18.95 4.58
N LYS A 35 -3.58 -19.20 4.94
CA LYS A 35 -4.65 -19.44 3.95
C LYS A 35 -5.03 -18.18 3.21
N HIS A 36 -5.08 -17.03 3.88
CA HIS A 36 -5.28 -15.75 3.23
C HIS A 36 -4.13 -15.42 2.26
N GLN A 37 -2.86 -15.71 2.63
CA GLN A 37 -1.73 -15.55 1.72
C GLN A 37 -1.86 -16.45 0.49
N GLN A 38 -2.20 -17.73 0.67
CA GLN A 38 -2.46 -18.66 -0.44
C GLN A 38 -3.57 -18.15 -1.38
N ILE A 39 -4.63 -17.56 -0.80
CA ILE A 39 -5.74 -16.97 -1.56
C ILE A 39 -5.26 -15.75 -2.34
N VAL A 40 -4.50 -14.85 -1.73
CA VAL A 40 -3.94 -13.66 -2.39
C VAL A 40 -3.04 -14.06 -3.56
N ASP A 41 -2.13 -15.02 -3.36
CA ASP A 41 -1.19 -15.48 -4.39
C ASP A 41 -1.91 -16.06 -5.62
N GLY A 42 -2.94 -16.88 -5.39
CA GLY A 42 -3.76 -17.44 -6.45
C GLY A 42 -4.64 -16.38 -7.12
N ALA A 43 -5.26 -15.49 -6.33
CA ALA A 43 -6.12 -14.43 -6.83
C ALA A 43 -5.35 -13.43 -7.69
N CYS A 44 -4.16 -12.98 -7.24
CA CYS A 44 -3.33 -12.06 -8.02
C CYS A 44 -2.98 -12.63 -9.41
N LYS A 45 -2.66 -13.93 -9.51
CA LYS A 45 -2.39 -14.57 -10.80
C LYS A 45 -3.58 -14.41 -11.75
N ILE A 46 -4.76 -14.81 -11.31
CA ILE A 46 -5.95 -14.80 -12.17
C ILE A 46 -6.48 -13.39 -12.42
N PHE A 47 -6.38 -12.48 -11.45
CA PHE A 47 -6.80 -11.09 -11.60
C PHE A 47 -5.90 -10.33 -12.58
N PHE A 48 -4.59 -10.59 -12.59
CA PHE A 48 -3.67 -9.96 -13.54
C PHE A 48 -3.84 -10.47 -14.98
N GLU A 49 -4.40 -11.68 -15.15
CA GLU A 49 -4.69 -12.26 -16.47
C GLU A 49 -6.05 -11.83 -17.01
N LYS A 50 -7.10 -11.91 -16.19
CA LYS A 50 -8.50 -11.75 -16.62
C LYS A 50 -9.15 -10.46 -16.14
N GLY A 51 -8.58 -9.76 -15.15
CA GLY A 51 -9.23 -8.69 -14.41
C GLY A 51 -10.15 -9.20 -13.30
N TYR A 52 -10.59 -8.27 -12.44
CA TYR A 52 -11.44 -8.61 -11.30
C TYR A 52 -12.84 -9.08 -11.73
N HIS A 53 -13.52 -8.33 -12.61
CA HIS A 53 -14.92 -8.59 -12.97
C HIS A 53 -15.16 -9.98 -13.57
N PRO A 54 -14.45 -10.40 -14.63
CA PRO A 54 -14.70 -11.69 -15.25
C PRO A 54 -14.23 -12.88 -14.42
N THR A 55 -13.41 -12.67 -13.38
CA THR A 55 -12.93 -13.72 -12.49
C THR A 55 -14.04 -14.18 -11.54
N THR A 56 -14.30 -15.48 -11.50
CA THR A 56 -15.27 -16.11 -10.61
C THR A 56 -14.62 -16.67 -9.35
N ILE A 57 -15.43 -16.92 -8.30
CA ILE A 57 -14.96 -17.63 -7.09
C ILE A 57 -14.39 -19.02 -7.44
N ARG A 58 -14.94 -19.69 -8.46
CA ARG A 58 -14.44 -20.98 -8.95
C ARG A 58 -13.04 -20.86 -9.56
N ASP A 59 -12.80 -19.78 -10.34
CA ASP A 59 -11.46 -19.51 -10.90
C ASP A 59 -10.44 -19.26 -9.78
N ILE A 60 -10.83 -18.48 -8.76
CA ILE A 60 -9.97 -18.20 -7.60
C ILE A 60 -9.65 -19.49 -6.85
N ALA A 61 -10.65 -20.30 -6.51
CA ALA A 61 -10.45 -21.57 -5.83
C ALA A 61 -9.46 -22.47 -6.59
N LYS A 62 -9.66 -22.61 -7.91
CA LYS A 62 -8.74 -23.37 -8.78
C LYS A 62 -7.32 -22.78 -8.77
N ALA A 63 -7.17 -21.47 -8.87
CA ALA A 63 -5.87 -20.80 -8.87
C ALA A 63 -5.14 -20.95 -7.52
N CYS A 64 -5.89 -21.06 -6.42
CA CYS A 64 -5.36 -21.29 -5.07
C CYS A 64 -5.08 -22.77 -4.77
N GLY A 65 -5.45 -23.71 -5.66
CA GLY A 65 -5.38 -25.16 -5.36
C GLY A 65 -6.34 -25.58 -4.24
N MET A 66 -7.50 -24.95 -4.12
CA MET A 66 -8.52 -25.20 -3.11
C MET A 66 -9.82 -25.67 -3.75
N SER A 67 -10.60 -26.47 -3.03
CA SER A 67 -12.02 -26.64 -3.37
C SER A 67 -12.79 -25.36 -3.05
N ILE A 68 -13.95 -25.14 -3.68
CA ILE A 68 -14.82 -23.99 -3.39
C ILE A 68 -15.23 -24.00 -1.91
N GLY A 69 -15.55 -25.17 -1.35
CA GLY A 69 -15.89 -25.31 0.07
C GLY A 69 -14.75 -24.89 0.99
N GLN A 70 -13.51 -25.32 0.69
CA GLN A 70 -12.33 -24.88 1.43
C GLN A 70 -12.11 -23.36 1.37
N LEU A 71 -12.30 -22.76 0.20
CA LEU A 71 -12.18 -21.31 0.04
C LEU A 71 -13.19 -20.57 0.93
N TYR A 72 -14.45 -20.99 0.98
CA TYR A 72 -15.49 -20.38 1.80
C TYR A 72 -15.30 -20.54 3.33
N HIS A 73 -14.36 -21.36 3.78
CA HIS A 73 -13.94 -21.33 5.18
C HIS A 73 -13.15 -20.07 5.56
N TYR A 74 -12.58 -19.35 4.60
CA TYR A 74 -11.68 -18.22 4.83
C TYR A 74 -12.17 -16.90 4.24
N ILE A 75 -13.16 -16.91 3.35
CA ILE A 75 -13.79 -15.73 2.75
C ILE A 75 -15.31 -15.95 2.61
N ARG A 76 -16.07 -14.88 2.46
CA ARG A 76 -17.52 -14.92 2.15
C ARG A 76 -17.82 -14.49 0.74
N SER A 77 -17.00 -13.65 0.15
CA SER A 77 -17.26 -13.02 -1.15
C SER A 77 -15.97 -12.79 -1.94
N LYS A 78 -16.14 -12.43 -3.20
CA LYS A 78 -15.01 -11.97 -4.04
C LYS A 78 -14.46 -10.62 -3.56
N ASP A 79 -15.29 -9.81 -2.91
CA ASP A 79 -14.86 -8.53 -2.32
C ASP A 79 -13.92 -8.73 -1.13
N ASP A 80 -14.12 -9.80 -0.34
CA ASP A 80 -13.15 -10.19 0.70
C ASP A 80 -11.78 -10.50 0.09
N VAL A 81 -11.74 -11.15 -1.08
CA VAL A 81 -10.48 -11.44 -1.78
C VAL A 81 -9.82 -10.16 -2.26
N LEU A 82 -10.59 -9.23 -2.84
CA LEU A 82 -10.07 -7.93 -3.28
C LEU A 82 -9.50 -7.13 -2.09
N TYR A 83 -10.20 -7.15 -0.96
CA TYR A 83 -9.71 -6.55 0.28
C TYR A 83 -8.40 -7.19 0.78
N LEU A 84 -8.29 -8.54 0.72
CA LEU A 84 -7.05 -9.24 1.08
C LEU A 84 -5.88 -8.83 0.19
N VAL A 85 -6.11 -8.59 -1.10
CA VAL A 85 -5.07 -8.09 -2.03
C VAL A 85 -4.62 -6.69 -1.62
N HIS A 86 -5.54 -5.79 -1.23
CA HIS A 86 -5.18 -4.47 -0.69
C HIS A 86 -4.35 -4.57 0.59
N LYS A 87 -4.78 -5.40 1.54
CA LYS A 87 -4.06 -5.66 2.80
C LYS A 87 -2.65 -6.19 2.54
N HIS A 88 -2.53 -7.13 1.61
CA HIS A 88 -1.25 -7.70 1.20
C HIS A 88 -0.30 -6.63 0.63
N MET A 89 -0.79 -5.77 -0.26
CA MET A 89 0.00 -4.69 -0.84
C MET A 89 0.61 -3.78 0.23
N GLN A 90 -0.19 -3.35 1.20
CA GLN A 90 0.29 -2.49 2.29
C GLN A 90 1.32 -3.21 3.16
N LYS A 91 1.10 -4.50 3.47
CA LYS A 91 2.05 -5.31 4.22
C LYS A 91 3.39 -5.42 3.50
N VAL A 92 3.38 -5.76 2.20
CA VAL A 92 4.61 -5.94 1.41
C VAL A 92 5.38 -4.62 1.29
N TRP A 93 4.69 -3.50 1.10
CA TRP A 93 5.31 -2.17 1.08
C TRP A 93 5.96 -1.81 2.42
N TYR A 94 5.24 -2.03 3.52
CA TYR A 94 5.76 -1.77 4.86
C TYR A 94 6.98 -2.64 5.18
N ASP A 95 6.92 -3.95 4.87
CA ASP A 95 8.02 -4.90 5.08
C ASP A 95 9.25 -4.54 4.21
N TYR A 96 9.02 -4.00 3.00
CA TYR A 96 10.08 -3.50 2.13
C TYR A 96 10.78 -2.29 2.77
N LEU A 97 10.02 -1.28 3.21
CA LEU A 97 10.58 -0.10 3.87
C LEU A 97 11.31 -0.45 5.17
N LYS A 98 10.79 -1.38 5.95
CA LYS A 98 11.47 -1.84 7.17
C LYS A 98 12.84 -2.46 6.89
N ARG A 99 12.98 -3.18 5.78
CA ARG A 99 14.26 -3.77 5.35
C ARG A 99 15.26 -2.75 4.79
N SER A 100 14.81 -1.58 4.39
CA SER A 100 15.69 -0.51 3.86
C SER A 100 16.47 0.26 4.93
N ASN A 101 16.36 -0.14 6.21
CA ASN A 101 17.09 0.44 7.34
C ASN A 101 16.93 1.96 7.50
N LEU A 102 15.81 2.53 7.08
CA LEU A 102 15.52 3.96 7.21
C LEU A 102 15.60 4.46 8.66
N GLU A 103 15.36 3.58 9.63
CA GLU A 103 15.42 3.93 11.06
C GLU A 103 16.85 4.30 11.52
N GLN A 104 17.87 3.82 10.81
CA GLN A 104 19.28 4.11 11.13
C GLN A 104 19.77 5.46 10.59
N ILE A 105 18.95 6.16 9.81
CA ILE A 105 19.28 7.46 9.23
C ILE A 105 18.81 8.55 10.21
N ASP A 106 19.77 9.28 10.81
CA ASP A 106 19.46 10.34 11.78
C ASP A 106 19.00 11.64 11.12
N ASP A 107 19.59 12.01 9.98
CA ASP A 107 19.22 13.21 9.27
C ASP A 107 17.83 13.08 8.61
N PRO A 108 16.84 13.89 8.99
CA PRO A 108 15.46 13.75 8.50
C PRO A 108 15.33 14.01 7.00
N TRP A 109 16.17 14.84 6.41
CA TRP A 109 16.15 15.13 4.98
C TRP A 109 16.68 13.94 4.18
N GLN A 110 17.81 13.38 4.61
CA GLN A 110 18.36 12.18 4.02
C GLN A 110 17.38 11.01 4.16
N LYS A 111 16.77 10.83 5.34
CA LYS A 111 15.75 9.80 5.58
C LYS A 111 14.56 9.93 4.64
N LEU A 112 14.06 11.15 4.42
CA LEU A 112 12.99 11.41 3.46
C LEU A 112 13.42 11.07 2.03
N THR A 113 14.62 11.46 1.63
CA THR A 113 15.18 11.20 0.30
C THR A 113 15.30 9.69 0.03
N GLU A 114 15.89 8.94 0.95
CA GLU A 114 16.01 7.48 0.82
C GLU A 114 14.65 6.78 0.83
N ALA A 115 13.71 7.24 1.66
CA ALA A 115 12.35 6.71 1.67
C ALA A 115 11.64 6.91 0.32
N LEU A 116 11.84 8.05 -0.34
CA LEU A 116 11.30 8.32 -1.67
C LEU A 116 11.90 7.38 -2.72
N HIS A 117 13.22 7.21 -2.74
CA HIS A 117 13.89 6.29 -3.66
C HIS A 117 13.39 4.86 -3.49
N HIS A 118 13.46 4.32 -2.28
CA HIS A 118 12.99 2.96 -1.98
C HIS A 118 11.51 2.75 -2.33
N SER A 119 10.65 3.73 -2.03
CA SER A 119 9.23 3.60 -2.36
C SER A 119 9.00 3.61 -3.87
N LEU A 120 9.70 4.43 -4.64
CA LEU A 120 9.58 4.45 -6.11
C LEU A 120 10.08 3.14 -6.74
N GLU A 121 11.20 2.60 -6.26
CA GLU A 121 11.71 1.30 -6.70
C GLU A 121 10.68 0.21 -6.43
N PHE A 122 10.15 0.14 -5.22
CA PHE A 122 9.10 -0.80 -4.85
C PHE A 122 7.87 -0.67 -5.76
N MET A 123 7.40 0.56 -6.04
CA MET A 123 6.22 0.79 -6.89
C MET A 123 6.48 0.32 -8.34
N ILE A 124 7.69 0.48 -8.86
CA ILE A 124 8.06 0.01 -10.21
C ILE A 124 8.13 -1.52 -10.26
N GLU A 125 8.76 -2.15 -9.27
CA GLU A 125 8.88 -3.61 -9.17
C GLU A 125 7.50 -4.29 -9.04
N ASN A 126 6.59 -3.67 -8.29
CA ASN A 126 5.23 -4.17 -8.05
C ASN A 126 4.18 -3.55 -8.99
N LYS A 127 4.59 -3.05 -10.17
CA LYS A 127 3.73 -2.31 -11.10
C LYS A 127 2.38 -2.97 -11.37
N LYS A 128 2.34 -4.28 -11.64
CA LYS A 128 1.08 -4.99 -11.94
C LYS A 128 0.10 -4.94 -10.77
N LEU A 129 0.60 -5.12 -9.56
CA LEU A 129 -0.21 -5.05 -8.34
C LEU A 129 -0.73 -3.62 -8.11
N ILE A 130 0.13 -2.60 -8.28
CA ILE A 130 -0.27 -1.19 -8.17
C ILE A 130 -1.36 -0.85 -9.19
N GLN A 131 -1.16 -1.20 -10.47
CA GLN A 131 -2.14 -0.96 -11.52
C GLN A 131 -3.48 -1.64 -11.21
N PHE A 132 -3.44 -2.89 -10.78
CA PHE A 132 -4.63 -3.64 -10.40
C PHE A 132 -5.38 -2.95 -9.25
N ILE A 133 -4.68 -2.61 -8.16
CA ILE A 133 -5.29 -1.94 -7.01
C ILE A 133 -5.97 -0.64 -7.44
N TYR A 134 -5.30 0.21 -8.19
CA TYR A 134 -5.85 1.51 -8.61
C TYR A 134 -7.02 1.39 -9.60
N SER A 135 -7.03 0.36 -10.46
CA SER A 135 -8.14 0.14 -11.40
C SER A 135 -9.36 -0.49 -10.73
N GLU A 136 -9.15 -1.37 -9.75
CA GLU A 136 -10.19 -2.26 -9.24
C GLU A 136 -10.76 -1.82 -7.87
N SER A 137 -10.12 -0.87 -7.16
CA SER A 137 -10.60 -0.36 -5.85
C SER A 137 -12.05 0.13 -5.89
N LYS A 138 -12.51 0.65 -7.02
CA LYS A 138 -13.89 1.11 -7.24
C LYS A 138 -14.95 0.01 -7.10
N TYR A 139 -14.54 -1.25 -7.12
CA TYR A 139 -15.43 -2.41 -6.99
C TYR A 139 -15.51 -2.94 -5.55
N LEU A 140 -14.71 -2.43 -4.62
CA LEU A 140 -14.89 -2.74 -3.21
C LEU A 140 -16.27 -2.28 -2.72
N ASP A 141 -16.96 -3.12 -1.96
CA ASP A 141 -18.15 -2.70 -1.26
C ASP A 141 -17.83 -1.58 -0.24
N LYS A 142 -18.87 -0.84 0.18
CA LYS A 142 -18.71 0.33 1.06
C LYS A 142 -17.96 0.02 2.37
N LYS A 143 -18.15 -1.19 2.93
CA LYS A 143 -17.53 -1.60 4.19
C LYS A 143 -16.02 -1.81 4.01
N HIS A 144 -15.63 -2.59 2.99
CA HIS A 144 -14.23 -2.85 2.68
C HIS A 144 -13.52 -1.58 2.21
N LEU A 145 -14.15 -0.78 1.35
CA LEU A 145 -13.59 0.49 0.88
C LEU A 145 -13.30 1.44 2.05
N LYS A 146 -14.24 1.60 3.00
CA LYS A 146 -14.02 2.44 4.17
C LYS A 146 -12.77 2.01 4.95
N VAL A 147 -12.61 0.71 5.20
CA VAL A 147 -11.45 0.20 5.95
C VAL A 147 -10.15 0.38 5.16
N VAL A 148 -10.16 0.12 3.84
CA VAL A 148 -8.99 0.34 2.99
C VAL A 148 -8.56 1.80 3.02
N LEU A 149 -9.49 2.76 2.93
CA LEU A 149 -9.19 4.19 3.01
C LEU A 149 -8.65 4.62 4.37
N GLU A 150 -9.23 4.09 5.47
CA GLU A 150 -8.72 4.33 6.83
C GLU A 150 -7.30 3.77 7.01
N MET A 151 -7.06 2.56 6.52
CA MET A 151 -5.73 1.92 6.55
C MET A 151 -4.70 2.73 5.73
N ASP A 152 -5.07 3.19 4.54
CA ASP A 152 -4.20 4.00 3.69
C ASP A 152 -3.84 5.32 4.37
N TYR A 153 -4.84 6.00 4.94
CA TYR A 153 -4.63 7.25 5.68
C TYR A 153 -3.72 7.07 6.90
N ASP A 154 -3.95 6.04 7.71
CA ASP A 154 -3.19 5.81 8.93
C ASP A 154 -1.77 5.30 8.64
N SER A 155 -1.60 4.42 7.65
CA SER A 155 -0.30 3.80 7.35
C SER A 155 0.50 4.59 6.32
N VAL A 156 -0.02 4.76 5.11
CA VAL A 156 0.74 5.38 4.00
C VAL A 156 0.88 6.89 4.21
N ILE A 157 -0.25 7.59 4.38
CA ILE A 157 -0.22 9.04 4.60
C ILE A 157 0.42 9.36 5.96
N GLY A 158 0.14 8.56 6.99
CA GLY A 158 0.78 8.69 8.30
C GLY A 158 2.29 8.56 8.26
N PHE A 159 2.83 7.63 7.47
CA PHE A 159 4.27 7.46 7.26
C PHE A 159 4.92 8.70 6.64
N TRP A 160 4.39 9.18 5.51
CA TRP A 160 4.93 10.37 4.83
C TRP A 160 4.81 11.62 5.68
N ARG A 161 3.67 11.82 6.35
CA ARG A 161 3.47 12.91 7.31
C ARG A 161 4.49 12.86 8.44
N GLY A 162 4.83 11.66 8.94
CA GLY A 162 5.86 11.48 9.98
C GLY A 162 7.23 11.95 9.51
N LEU A 163 7.66 11.58 8.30
CA LEU A 163 8.92 12.04 7.70
C LEU A 163 8.92 13.55 7.48
N LEU A 164 7.84 14.12 6.94
CA LEU A 164 7.70 15.56 6.75
C LEU A 164 7.74 16.33 8.07
N LYS A 165 7.14 15.82 9.15
CA LYS A 165 7.25 16.41 10.49
C LYS A 165 8.70 16.41 11.00
N GLY A 166 9.47 15.35 10.71
CA GLY A 166 10.89 15.28 11.02
C GLY A 166 11.67 16.39 10.32
N VAL A 167 11.49 16.54 9.02
CA VAL A 167 12.13 17.60 8.22
C VAL A 167 11.70 18.98 8.71
N ASN A 168 10.42 19.19 8.98
CA ASN A 168 9.87 20.51 9.38
C ASN A 168 10.42 21.01 10.73
N LYS A 169 10.97 20.12 11.58
CA LYS A 169 11.65 20.52 12.82
C LYS A 169 13.00 21.20 12.60
N GLN A 170 13.66 20.88 11.48
CA GLN A 170 15.01 21.40 11.16
C GLN A 170 14.95 22.46 10.05
N LYS A 171 14.05 22.29 9.09
CA LYS A 171 13.90 23.14 7.91
C LYS A 171 12.41 23.39 7.68
N SER A 172 12.00 24.62 7.48
CA SER A 172 10.60 24.96 7.27
C SER A 172 10.07 24.32 5.98
N VAL A 173 9.14 23.38 6.09
CA VAL A 173 8.37 22.83 4.97
C VAL A 173 7.18 23.74 4.73
N LYS A 174 7.03 24.24 3.48
CA LYS A 174 5.91 25.12 3.12
C LYS A 174 4.67 24.29 2.79
N GLY A 175 3.56 24.55 3.47
CA GLY A 175 2.26 24.00 3.16
C GLY A 175 1.70 23.07 4.25
N ASP A 176 0.51 22.55 3.98
CA ASP A 176 -0.16 21.58 4.85
C ASP A 176 0.50 20.20 4.73
N LEU A 177 0.98 19.66 5.86
CA LEU A 177 1.73 18.40 5.87
C LEU A 177 0.87 17.19 5.50
N ASP A 178 -0.43 17.19 5.77
CA ASP A 178 -1.34 16.11 5.40
C ASP A 178 -1.59 16.13 3.89
N PHE A 179 -1.77 17.31 3.32
CA PHE A 179 -1.88 17.47 1.86
C PHE A 179 -0.60 17.06 1.15
N LEU A 180 0.57 17.51 1.62
CA LEU A 180 1.86 17.14 1.04
C LEU A 180 2.14 15.65 1.14
N ALA A 181 1.81 15.01 2.26
CA ALA A 181 1.93 13.56 2.42
C ALA A 181 1.04 12.80 1.42
N SER A 182 -0.19 13.27 1.21
CA SER A 182 -1.12 12.69 0.22
C SER A 182 -0.61 12.89 -1.21
N LEU A 183 -0.04 14.07 -1.52
CA LEU A 183 0.55 14.37 -2.82
C LEU A 183 1.77 13.49 -3.10
N ILE A 184 2.65 13.31 -2.11
CA ILE A 184 3.80 12.40 -2.22
C ILE A 184 3.30 10.98 -2.52
N ALA A 185 2.36 10.45 -1.73
CA ALA A 185 1.82 9.11 -1.94
C ALA A 185 1.26 8.92 -3.37
N PHE A 186 0.59 9.94 -3.92
CA PHE A 186 0.09 9.92 -5.30
C PHE A 186 1.22 9.96 -6.34
N LEU A 187 2.23 10.82 -6.15
CA LEU A 187 3.36 10.94 -7.06
C LEU A 187 4.20 9.66 -7.15
N LEU A 188 4.31 8.91 -6.06
CA LEU A 188 5.05 7.65 -6.04
C LEU A 188 4.48 6.59 -6.98
N VAL A 189 3.16 6.55 -7.18
CA VAL A 189 2.53 5.58 -8.08
C VAL A 189 2.53 6.04 -9.54
N PHE A 190 2.93 7.28 -9.82
CA PHE A 190 2.93 7.86 -11.17
C PHE A 190 3.67 6.99 -12.18
N LEU A 191 4.90 6.55 -11.88
CA LEU A 191 5.69 5.72 -12.80
C LEU A 191 5.06 4.35 -13.05
N SER A 192 4.31 3.80 -12.09
CA SER A 192 3.58 2.55 -12.28
C SER A 192 2.31 2.72 -13.08
N LEU A 193 1.55 3.80 -12.84
CA LEU A 193 0.26 4.02 -13.47
C LEU A 193 0.37 4.64 -14.87
N ARG A 194 1.37 5.50 -15.11
CA ARG A 194 1.49 6.31 -16.33
C ARG A 194 2.72 5.99 -17.19
N SER A 195 3.41 4.88 -16.93
CA SER A 195 4.63 4.52 -17.66
C SER A 195 4.43 4.33 -19.18
N TRP A 196 3.21 4.14 -19.65
CA TRP A 196 2.93 4.11 -21.11
C TRP A 196 3.16 5.45 -21.80
N THR A 197 3.18 6.56 -21.05
CA THR A 197 3.51 7.90 -21.60
C THR A 197 5.01 8.09 -21.78
N LEU A 198 5.82 7.26 -21.15
CA LEU A 198 7.26 7.25 -21.32
C LEU A 198 7.60 6.44 -22.57
N ARG A 199 8.54 6.93 -23.40
CA ARG A 199 9.01 6.21 -24.60
C ARG A 199 9.82 4.97 -24.27
N GLU A 200 10.20 4.79 -23.02
CA GLU A 200 11.00 3.69 -22.50
C GLU A 200 10.46 3.23 -21.13
N LYS A 201 10.86 2.03 -20.68
CA LYS A 201 10.55 1.57 -19.31
C LYS A 201 11.15 2.54 -18.28
N PRO A 202 10.49 2.72 -17.12
CA PRO A 202 11.08 3.49 -16.03
C PRO A 202 12.49 3.02 -15.69
N LYS A 203 13.42 3.96 -15.57
CA LYS A 203 14.83 3.75 -15.26
C LYS A 203 15.21 4.62 -14.06
N LYS A 204 16.39 4.38 -13.49
CA LYS A 204 16.94 5.15 -12.38
C LYS A 204 16.83 6.66 -12.61
N LYS A 205 17.17 7.16 -13.80
CA LYS A 205 17.05 8.59 -14.14
C LYS A 205 15.65 9.18 -13.90
N HIS A 206 14.58 8.38 -14.12
CA HIS A 206 13.21 8.82 -13.90
C HIS A 206 12.86 8.83 -12.41
N VAL A 207 13.42 7.88 -11.64
CA VAL A 207 13.31 7.86 -10.18
C VAL A 207 13.99 9.10 -9.61
N ASP A 208 15.27 9.33 -9.95
CA ASP A 208 16.04 10.47 -9.47
C ASP A 208 15.37 11.80 -9.81
N SER A 209 14.86 11.95 -11.05
CA SER A 209 14.14 13.15 -11.47
C SER A 209 12.84 13.39 -10.69
N LEU A 210 12.10 12.31 -10.37
CA LEU A 210 10.86 12.44 -9.62
C LEU A 210 11.14 12.75 -8.14
N VAL A 211 12.17 12.15 -7.56
CA VAL A 211 12.63 12.48 -6.21
C VAL A 211 13.04 13.95 -6.12
N ASP A 212 13.89 14.43 -7.05
CA ASP A 212 14.31 15.83 -7.10
C ASP A 212 13.11 16.79 -7.23
N PHE A 213 12.14 16.45 -8.10
CA PHE A 213 10.91 17.23 -8.25
C PHE A 213 10.11 17.32 -6.95
N ILE A 214 9.93 16.19 -6.24
CA ILE A 214 9.21 16.15 -4.96
C ILE A 214 9.95 16.99 -3.92
N LEU A 215 11.26 16.81 -3.77
CA LEU A 215 12.06 17.51 -2.77
C LEU A 215 12.08 19.03 -3.00
N ARG A 216 12.20 19.49 -4.25
CA ARG A 216 12.11 20.92 -4.60
C ARG A 216 10.71 21.48 -4.36
N GLY A 217 9.66 20.67 -4.63
CA GLY A 217 8.26 21.04 -4.40
C GLY A 217 7.91 21.29 -2.94
N LEU A 218 8.67 20.72 -1.98
CA LEU A 218 8.48 20.98 -0.56
C LEU A 218 8.89 22.40 -0.13
N GLY A 219 9.53 23.18 -1.02
CA GLY A 219 9.88 24.57 -0.78
C GLY A 219 10.84 24.78 0.39
N VAL A 220 11.64 23.77 0.71
CA VAL A 220 12.65 23.87 1.75
C VAL A 220 13.75 24.83 1.27
N ILE A 221 13.91 25.93 2.00
CA ILE A 221 14.96 26.91 1.74
C ILE A 221 16.26 26.38 2.37
N TRP A 222 17.30 26.27 1.56
CA TRP A 222 18.67 25.87 1.98
C TRP A 222 19.42 27.05 2.56
#